data_e769441aee41d8e1b8fb22002a0ae9a5
#
_entry.id   e769441aee41d8e1b8fb22002a0ae9a5
#
_cell.length_a   1.000
_cell.length_b   1.000
_cell.length_c   1.000
_cell.angle_alpha   90.00
_cell.angle_beta   90.00
_cell.angle_gamma   90.00
#
_symmetry.space_group_name_H-M   'P 1'
#
loop_
_entity.id
_entity.type
_entity.pdbx_description
1 polymer ?
#
loop_
_entity_poly.entity_id
_entity_poly.type
_entity_poly.pdbx_seq_one_letter_code
_entity_poly.pdbx_strand_id
1 'polypeptide(L)'
;CIYLIRKVIYVSSFKEIVTKAVIGKAKKTTTNSFSLTPEESPNTVLGCWVINNKFSGTKSNDGNVVVNGSFDVNVWYSYDADKKTAVATQSFSYTDTLRVPLKEDHALDDATEIIVRTLRQPTVTNVAVESGVVKLDIEKEIGVEIVGDTKVKVSVEDDYDDYEEIVDDDLELNDDYLEEEKEN
;
A
#
# COMPACT_ATOMS: atom_id res chain seq x y z
N CYS A 1 18.71 -27.01 56.78
CA CYS A 1 17.94 -25.93 56.17
C CYS A 1 17.75 -26.25 54.70
N ILE A 2 16.56 -26.77 54.33
CA ILE A 2 16.23 -27.16 52.93
C ILE A 2 15.55 -25.96 52.33
N TYR A 3 16.23 -25.26 51.42
CA TYR A 3 15.60 -24.22 50.56
C TYR A 3 14.80 -24.92 49.44
N LEU A 4 13.48 -24.92 49.58
CA LEU A 4 12.57 -25.31 48.51
C LEU A 4 12.52 -24.18 47.49
N ILE A 5 13.26 -24.33 46.37
CA ILE A 5 13.14 -23.45 45.23
C ILE A 5 11.80 -23.80 44.56
N ARG A 6 10.77 -22.98 44.76
CA ARG A 6 9.54 -23.02 43.97
C ARG A 6 9.88 -22.59 42.54
N LYS A 7 9.99 -23.58 41.66
CA LYS A 7 10.08 -23.34 40.21
C LYS A 7 8.69 -22.87 39.74
N VAL A 8 8.55 -21.58 39.56
CA VAL A 8 7.35 -21.01 38.92
C VAL A 8 7.38 -21.41 37.46
N ILE A 9 6.51 -22.33 37.10
CA ILE A 9 6.32 -22.71 35.69
C ILE A 9 5.35 -21.66 35.09
N TYR A 10 5.90 -20.73 34.35
CA TYR A 10 5.06 -19.84 33.49
C TYR A 10 4.48 -20.69 32.38
N VAL A 11 3.21 -21.02 32.50
CA VAL A 11 2.44 -21.58 31.39
C VAL A 11 2.02 -20.41 30.52
N SER A 12 2.78 -20.14 29.45
CA SER A 12 2.32 -19.18 28.43
C SER A 12 1.11 -19.76 27.74
N SER A 13 -0.04 -19.11 27.88
CA SER A 13 -1.22 -19.43 27.13
C SER A 13 -1.12 -18.82 25.74
N PHE A 14 -1.46 -19.60 24.69
CA PHE A 14 -1.51 -19.12 23.32
C PHE A 14 -2.98 -19.03 22.90
N LYS A 15 -3.33 -17.92 22.25
CA LYS A 15 -4.62 -17.78 21.55
C LYS A 15 -4.39 -17.83 20.05
N GLU A 16 -5.25 -18.57 19.34
CA GLU A 16 -5.31 -18.56 17.90
C GLU A 16 -6.28 -17.47 17.46
N ILE A 17 -5.80 -16.56 16.60
CA ILE A 17 -6.63 -15.52 16.02
C ILE A 17 -6.61 -15.66 14.51
N VAL A 18 -7.75 -15.41 13.87
CA VAL A 18 -7.86 -15.28 12.41
C VAL A 18 -7.82 -13.80 12.10
N THR A 19 -6.90 -13.40 11.25
CA THR A 19 -6.74 -12.01 10.84
C THR A 19 -6.35 -11.93 9.37
N LYS A 20 -6.55 -10.77 8.76
CA LYS A 20 -6.04 -10.50 7.42
C LYS A 20 -4.55 -10.16 7.49
N ALA A 21 -3.76 -10.75 6.64
CA ALA A 21 -2.34 -10.47 6.52
C ALA A 21 -1.89 -10.52 5.06
N VAL A 22 -0.72 -9.95 4.78
CA VAL A 22 -0.09 -10.07 3.47
C VAL A 22 0.41 -11.51 3.30
N ILE A 23 -0.22 -12.26 2.42
CA ILE A 23 0.07 -13.65 2.11
C ILE A 23 0.95 -13.82 0.86
N GLY A 24 1.09 -12.78 0.06
CA GLY A 24 1.97 -12.77 -1.10
C GLY A 24 2.40 -11.36 -1.47
N LYS A 25 3.61 -11.23 -2.02
CA LYS A 25 4.18 -9.95 -2.42
C LYS A 25 5.12 -10.13 -3.61
N ALA A 26 4.97 -9.27 -4.60
CA ALA A 26 5.86 -9.23 -5.76
C ALA A 26 6.01 -7.81 -6.27
N LYS A 27 7.09 -7.57 -7.02
CA LYS A 27 7.30 -6.32 -7.76
C LYS A 27 7.85 -6.61 -9.15
N LYS A 28 7.60 -5.69 -10.07
CA LYS A 28 8.06 -5.76 -11.45
C LYS A 28 8.45 -4.39 -11.95
N THR A 29 9.67 -4.29 -12.48
CA THR A 29 10.13 -3.13 -13.25
C THR A 29 9.91 -3.42 -14.72
N THR A 30 9.30 -2.50 -15.44
CA THR A 30 9.06 -2.61 -16.89
C THR A 30 9.46 -1.33 -17.58
N THR A 31 10.07 -1.48 -18.77
CA THR A 31 10.32 -0.40 -19.70
C THR A 31 9.54 -0.68 -20.97
N ASN A 32 8.69 0.24 -21.37
CA ASN A 32 7.89 0.13 -22.57
C ASN A 32 8.21 1.29 -23.52
N SER A 33 8.23 0.98 -24.82
CA SER A 33 8.44 2.00 -25.86
C SER A 33 7.10 2.46 -26.41
N PHE A 34 6.95 3.77 -26.54
CA PHE A 34 5.77 4.45 -27.08
C PHE A 34 6.16 5.41 -28.20
N SER A 35 5.18 5.75 -29.02
CA SER A 35 5.37 6.70 -30.12
C SER A 35 4.27 7.75 -30.04
N LEU A 36 4.67 9.02 -30.09
CA LEU A 36 3.78 10.17 -30.10
C LEU A 36 4.05 10.97 -31.38
N THR A 37 2.98 11.27 -32.13
CA THR A 37 3.07 12.09 -33.34
C THR A 37 2.47 13.45 -33.03
N PRO A 38 3.29 14.52 -32.87
CA PRO A 38 2.81 15.87 -32.69
C PRO A 38 2.13 16.42 -33.94
N GLU A 39 1.35 17.49 -33.80
CA GLU A 39 0.71 18.18 -34.94
C GLU A 39 1.75 18.81 -35.87
N GLU A 40 2.77 19.43 -35.27
CA GLU A 40 3.89 20.03 -36.01
C GLU A 40 5.10 19.10 -35.92
N SER A 41 5.85 19.02 -37.01
CA SER A 41 7.06 18.19 -37.06
C SER A 41 8.11 18.70 -36.08
N PRO A 42 8.49 17.90 -35.06
CA PRO A 42 9.43 18.34 -34.03
C PRO A 42 10.85 18.42 -34.59
N ASN A 43 11.56 19.48 -34.23
CA ASN A 43 13.00 19.60 -34.42
C ASN A 43 13.76 19.04 -33.20
N THR A 44 13.44 19.55 -32.02
CA THR A 44 14.11 19.20 -30.78
C THR A 44 13.09 18.97 -29.67
N VAL A 45 13.23 17.90 -28.91
CA VAL A 45 12.46 17.71 -27.68
C VAL A 45 13.14 18.47 -26.54
N LEU A 46 12.41 19.39 -25.92
CA LEU A 46 12.89 20.25 -24.85
C LEU A 46 12.59 19.67 -23.47
N GLY A 47 11.55 18.86 -23.36
CA GLY A 47 11.19 18.17 -22.12
C GLY A 47 10.07 17.15 -22.34
N CYS A 48 10.06 16.14 -21.48
CA CYS A 48 9.03 15.10 -21.43
C CYS A 48 8.69 14.79 -19.98
N TRP A 49 7.40 14.61 -19.69
CA TRP A 49 6.95 14.17 -18.39
C TRP A 49 5.66 13.35 -18.47
N VAL A 50 5.47 12.47 -17.50
CA VAL A 50 4.32 11.59 -17.39
C VAL A 50 3.44 12.08 -16.25
N ILE A 51 2.13 12.14 -16.48
CA ILE A 51 1.11 12.55 -15.51
C ILE A 51 -0.08 11.59 -15.55
N ASN A 52 -0.99 11.74 -14.58
CA ASN A 52 -2.27 11.03 -14.53
C ASN A 52 -2.13 9.49 -14.57
N ASN A 53 -1.11 8.93 -13.92
CA ASN A 53 -0.97 7.49 -13.83
C ASN A 53 -2.12 6.88 -13.02
N LYS A 54 -2.92 6.04 -13.66
CA LYS A 54 -4.05 5.31 -13.09
C LYS A 54 -3.86 3.83 -13.35
N PHE A 55 -4.19 2.97 -12.40
CA PHE A 55 -4.04 1.53 -12.54
C PHE A 55 -5.01 0.77 -11.64
N SER A 56 -5.27 -0.48 -12.01
CA SER A 56 -6.03 -1.44 -11.22
C SER A 56 -5.44 -2.82 -11.41
N GLY A 57 -5.50 -3.64 -10.34
CA GLY A 57 -5.08 -5.03 -10.37
C GLY A 57 -6.27 -5.98 -10.34
N THR A 58 -6.21 -7.02 -11.14
CA THR A 58 -7.22 -8.08 -11.19
C THR A 58 -6.55 -9.46 -11.18
N LYS A 59 -7.27 -10.44 -10.63
CA LYS A 59 -6.85 -11.83 -10.69
C LYS A 59 -7.05 -12.39 -12.11
N SER A 60 -6.05 -13.09 -12.61
CA SER A 60 -6.13 -13.85 -13.87
C SER A 60 -6.52 -15.30 -13.59
N ASN A 61 -7.11 -15.97 -14.59
CA ASN A 61 -7.51 -17.39 -14.50
C ASN A 61 -6.35 -18.35 -14.26
N ASP A 62 -5.12 -17.95 -14.60
CA ASP A 62 -3.88 -18.73 -14.40
C ASP A 62 -3.21 -18.48 -13.04
N GLY A 63 -3.87 -17.75 -12.12
CA GLY A 63 -3.38 -17.46 -10.78
C GLY A 63 -2.34 -16.33 -10.71
N ASN A 64 -2.17 -15.60 -11.81
CA ASN A 64 -1.34 -14.37 -11.82
C ASN A 64 -2.20 -13.14 -11.50
N VAL A 65 -1.54 -12.03 -11.22
CA VAL A 65 -2.17 -10.71 -11.11
C VAL A 65 -1.89 -9.92 -12.38
N VAL A 66 -2.95 -9.43 -13.01
CA VAL A 66 -2.88 -8.53 -14.17
C VAL A 66 -3.14 -7.12 -13.69
N VAL A 67 -2.20 -6.24 -13.96
CA VAL A 67 -2.32 -4.80 -13.67
C VAL A 67 -2.53 -4.07 -14.98
N ASN A 68 -3.69 -3.45 -15.12
CA ASN A 68 -4.02 -2.58 -16.24
C ASN A 68 -3.91 -1.13 -15.80
N GLY A 69 -3.27 -0.30 -16.59
CA GLY A 69 -3.11 1.10 -16.28
C GLY A 69 -3.03 1.98 -17.51
N SER A 70 -3.08 3.28 -17.26
CA SER A 70 -2.91 4.32 -18.27
C SER A 70 -2.24 5.54 -17.66
N PHE A 71 -1.58 6.32 -18.50
CA PHE A 71 -0.98 7.59 -18.14
C PHE A 71 -0.99 8.53 -19.36
N ASP A 72 -0.82 9.81 -19.09
CA ASP A 72 -0.65 10.83 -20.11
C ASP A 72 0.82 11.23 -20.20
N VAL A 73 1.32 11.39 -21.43
CA VAL A 73 2.65 11.89 -21.70
C VAL A 73 2.55 13.26 -22.34
N ASN A 74 3.26 14.21 -21.75
CA ASN A 74 3.44 15.55 -22.34
C ASN A 74 4.86 15.65 -22.91
N VAL A 75 4.95 16.12 -24.15
CA VAL A 75 6.20 16.38 -24.83
C VAL A 75 6.26 17.85 -25.20
N TRP A 76 7.19 18.57 -24.61
CA TRP A 76 7.49 19.93 -25.00
C TRP A 76 8.60 19.92 -26.06
N TYR A 77 8.34 20.48 -27.22
CA TYR A 77 9.23 20.42 -28.36
C TYR A 77 9.28 21.74 -29.13
N SER A 78 10.38 21.94 -29.87
CA SER A 78 10.53 23.03 -30.82
C SER A 78 10.21 22.56 -32.24
N TYR A 79 9.75 23.49 -33.08
CA TYR A 79 9.47 23.28 -34.50
C TYR A 79 9.77 24.57 -35.30
N ASP A 80 9.59 24.53 -36.63
CA ASP A 80 9.89 25.64 -37.52
C ASP A 80 11.34 26.14 -37.35
N ALA A 81 12.31 25.22 -37.52
CA ALA A 81 13.73 25.46 -37.33
C ALA A 81 14.06 26.04 -35.93
N ASP A 82 13.47 25.48 -34.90
CA ASP A 82 13.63 25.85 -33.50
C ASP A 82 13.13 27.26 -33.13
N LYS A 83 12.31 27.88 -33.99
CA LYS A 83 11.78 29.24 -33.76
C LYS A 83 10.52 29.27 -32.90
N LYS A 84 9.78 28.15 -32.87
CA LYS A 84 8.52 28.01 -32.16
C LYS A 84 8.55 26.80 -31.25
N THR A 85 7.72 26.79 -30.22
CA THR A 85 7.57 25.66 -29.31
C THR A 85 6.09 25.31 -29.13
N ALA A 86 5.82 24.03 -28.87
CA ALA A 86 4.49 23.53 -28.55
C ALA A 86 4.59 22.36 -27.54
N VAL A 87 3.46 22.00 -26.98
CA VAL A 87 3.31 20.81 -26.14
C VAL A 87 2.32 19.86 -26.80
N ALA A 88 2.75 18.63 -27.03
CA ALA A 88 1.88 17.54 -27.43
C ALA A 88 1.55 16.65 -26.24
N THR A 89 0.30 16.22 -26.10
CA THR A 89 -0.18 15.34 -25.05
C THR A 89 -0.82 14.11 -25.66
N GLN A 90 -0.45 12.95 -25.19
CA GLN A 90 -1.07 11.68 -25.60
C GLN A 90 -1.21 10.72 -24.42
N SER A 91 -2.36 10.05 -24.35
CA SER A 91 -2.62 9.00 -23.37
C SER A 91 -2.16 7.64 -23.89
N PHE A 92 -1.53 6.88 -23.03
CA PHE A 92 -1.08 5.51 -23.31
C PHE A 92 -1.62 4.55 -22.25
N SER A 93 -1.91 3.33 -22.69
CA SER A 93 -2.32 2.23 -21.80
C SER A 93 -1.21 1.18 -21.71
N TYR A 94 -1.17 0.48 -20.60
CA TYR A 94 -0.26 -0.63 -20.40
C TYR A 94 -0.93 -1.78 -19.65
N THR A 95 -0.39 -2.98 -19.83
CA THR A 95 -0.79 -4.17 -19.10
C THR A 95 0.45 -4.89 -18.62
N ASP A 96 0.54 -5.13 -17.32
CA ASP A 96 1.61 -5.91 -16.70
C ASP A 96 1.04 -7.15 -16.02
N THR A 97 1.65 -8.30 -16.26
CA THR A 97 1.32 -9.54 -15.57
C THR A 97 2.41 -9.86 -14.55
N LEU A 98 2.00 -10.10 -13.31
CA LEU A 98 2.88 -10.45 -12.21
C LEU A 98 2.49 -11.81 -11.64
N ARG A 99 3.47 -12.70 -11.52
CA ARG A 99 3.36 -13.91 -10.72
C ARG A 99 3.71 -13.56 -9.28
N VAL A 100 2.73 -13.69 -8.39
CA VAL A 100 2.94 -13.40 -6.96
C VAL A 100 3.09 -14.72 -6.21
N PRO A 101 4.27 -15.02 -5.64
CA PRO A 101 4.43 -16.21 -4.82
C PRO A 101 3.62 -16.03 -3.53
N LEU A 102 2.75 -16.98 -3.23
CA LEU A 102 1.98 -17.03 -2.01
C LEU A 102 2.72 -17.84 -0.96
N LYS A 103 2.48 -17.50 0.31
CA LYS A 103 2.95 -18.31 1.45
C LYS A 103 2.26 -19.67 1.39
N GLU A 104 2.93 -20.68 1.98
CA GLU A 104 2.40 -22.05 2.06
C GLU A 104 0.97 -22.04 2.62
N ASP A 105 0.14 -22.93 2.07
CA ASP A 105 -1.28 -23.12 2.43
C ASP A 105 -2.25 -21.98 2.02
N HIS A 106 -1.81 -21.04 1.18
CA HIS A 106 -2.66 -19.98 0.66
C HIS A 106 -2.87 -20.12 -0.86
N ALA A 107 -4.07 -19.74 -1.31
CA ALA A 107 -4.43 -19.66 -2.72
C ALA A 107 -4.97 -18.26 -3.04
N LEU A 108 -4.84 -17.86 -4.29
CA LEU A 108 -5.46 -16.64 -4.79
C LEU A 108 -6.92 -16.97 -5.13
N ASP A 109 -7.83 -16.72 -4.22
CA ASP A 109 -9.27 -16.97 -4.32
C ASP A 109 -10.08 -15.66 -4.30
N ASP A 110 -11.41 -15.78 -4.29
CA ASP A 110 -12.28 -14.60 -4.31
C ASP A 110 -12.33 -13.86 -2.95
N ALA A 111 -11.83 -14.47 -1.88
CA ALA A 111 -11.71 -13.85 -0.56
C ALA A 111 -10.42 -13.05 -0.39
N THR A 112 -9.47 -13.17 -1.33
CA THR A 112 -8.21 -12.42 -1.31
C THR A 112 -8.37 -11.04 -1.92
N GLU A 113 -7.72 -10.06 -1.32
CA GLU A 113 -7.66 -8.68 -1.78
C GLU A 113 -6.32 -8.42 -2.49
N ILE A 114 -6.39 -7.79 -3.66
CA ILE A 114 -5.21 -7.41 -4.44
C ILE A 114 -4.97 -5.92 -4.26
N ILE A 115 -3.81 -5.57 -3.69
CA ILE A 115 -3.37 -4.20 -3.52
C ILE A 115 -2.22 -3.93 -4.50
N VAL A 116 -2.42 -2.97 -5.40
CA VAL A 116 -1.39 -2.53 -6.34
C VAL A 116 -0.83 -1.19 -5.88
N ARG A 117 0.48 -1.05 -5.91
CA ARG A 117 1.20 0.19 -5.57
C ARG A 117 2.19 0.54 -6.66
N THR A 118 2.32 1.82 -6.96
CA THR A 118 3.43 2.31 -7.77
C THR A 118 4.64 2.51 -6.85
N LEU A 119 5.69 1.72 -7.05
CA LEU A 119 6.96 1.83 -6.32
C LEU A 119 7.88 2.87 -6.97
N ARG A 120 7.83 2.95 -8.32
CA ARG A 120 8.46 4.01 -9.10
C ARG A 120 7.44 4.50 -10.13
N GLN A 121 7.17 5.80 -10.10
CA GLN A 121 6.25 6.43 -11.05
C GLN A 121 6.77 6.27 -12.49
N PRO A 122 5.88 6.12 -13.48
CA PRO A 122 6.27 6.11 -14.87
C PRO A 122 7.10 7.34 -15.20
N THR A 123 8.30 7.11 -15.73
CA THR A 123 9.27 8.17 -16.03
C THR A 123 9.89 7.91 -17.40
N VAL A 124 10.05 8.95 -18.20
CA VAL A 124 10.72 8.89 -19.49
C VAL A 124 12.22 8.70 -19.26
N THR A 125 12.77 7.60 -19.76
CA THR A 125 14.19 7.25 -19.64
C THR A 125 14.98 7.51 -20.92
N ASN A 126 14.29 7.51 -22.07
CA ASN A 126 14.89 7.83 -23.35
C ASN A 126 13.88 8.52 -24.25
N VAL A 127 14.37 9.44 -25.07
CA VAL A 127 13.57 10.17 -26.04
C VAL A 127 14.38 10.36 -27.32
N ALA A 128 13.73 10.14 -28.48
CA ALA A 128 14.33 10.39 -29.80
C ALA A 128 13.28 10.94 -30.76
N VAL A 129 13.69 11.73 -31.72
CA VAL A 129 12.86 12.20 -32.83
C VAL A 129 13.28 11.47 -34.10
N GLU A 130 12.35 10.73 -34.69
CA GLU A 130 12.57 9.98 -35.91
C GLU A 130 11.44 10.23 -36.90
N SER A 131 11.77 10.82 -38.04
CA SER A 131 10.79 11.08 -39.12
C SER A 131 9.50 11.81 -38.68
N GLY A 132 9.63 12.82 -37.81
CA GLY A 132 8.50 13.60 -37.31
C GLY A 132 7.72 12.91 -36.14
N VAL A 133 8.18 11.78 -35.69
CA VAL A 133 7.60 11.04 -34.56
C VAL A 133 8.54 11.09 -33.36
N VAL A 134 7.98 11.34 -32.19
CA VAL A 134 8.72 11.26 -30.91
C VAL A 134 8.63 9.83 -30.38
N LYS A 135 9.78 9.17 -30.25
CA LYS A 135 9.94 7.84 -29.66
C LYS A 135 10.32 8.01 -28.19
N LEU A 136 9.65 7.29 -27.32
CA LEU A 136 9.79 7.40 -25.86
C LEU A 136 9.95 6.03 -25.25
N ASP A 137 10.92 5.87 -24.36
CA ASP A 137 11.00 4.73 -23.45
C ASP A 137 10.58 5.19 -22.06
N ILE A 138 9.59 4.50 -21.47
CA ILE A 138 9.03 4.82 -20.17
C ILE A 138 9.24 3.65 -19.24
N GLU A 139 9.95 3.90 -18.15
CA GLU A 139 10.19 2.93 -17.08
C GLU A 139 9.25 3.19 -15.90
N LYS A 140 8.73 2.11 -15.32
CA LYS A 140 7.96 2.12 -14.09
C LYS A 140 8.23 0.88 -13.25
N GLU A 141 8.01 0.96 -11.94
CA GLU A 141 8.03 -0.21 -11.04
C GLU A 141 6.71 -0.31 -10.29
N ILE A 142 6.07 -1.47 -10.40
CA ILE A 142 4.79 -1.78 -9.76
C ILE A 142 5.03 -2.85 -8.71
N GLY A 143 4.46 -2.63 -7.51
CA GLY A 143 4.35 -3.62 -6.45
C GLY A 143 2.94 -4.14 -6.32
N VAL A 144 2.81 -5.44 -6.05
CA VAL A 144 1.54 -6.11 -5.77
C VAL A 144 1.64 -6.81 -4.43
N GLU A 145 0.65 -6.58 -3.58
CA GLU A 145 0.45 -7.29 -2.31
C GLU A 145 -0.88 -8.02 -2.38
N ILE A 146 -0.89 -9.28 -1.93
CA ILE A 146 -2.10 -10.08 -1.79
C ILE A 146 -2.39 -10.24 -0.31
N VAL A 147 -3.58 -9.83 0.11
CA VAL A 147 -4.05 -9.89 1.49
C VAL A 147 -5.12 -10.97 1.59
N GLY A 148 -4.95 -11.88 2.52
CA GLY A 148 -5.88 -12.99 2.77
C GLY A 148 -5.97 -13.31 4.26
N ASP A 149 -6.90 -14.19 4.59
CA ASP A 149 -7.09 -14.65 5.97
C ASP A 149 -5.94 -15.59 6.36
N THR A 150 -5.39 -15.37 7.54
CA THR A 150 -4.35 -16.22 8.12
C THR A 150 -4.60 -16.46 9.60
N LYS A 151 -4.12 -17.59 10.11
CA LYS A 151 -4.15 -17.91 11.53
C LYS A 151 -2.82 -17.53 12.17
N VAL A 152 -2.88 -16.80 13.26
CA VAL A 152 -1.71 -16.39 14.03
C VAL A 152 -1.87 -16.87 15.46
N LYS A 153 -0.82 -17.51 16.00
CA LYS A 153 -0.74 -17.85 17.42
C LYS A 153 -0.09 -16.68 18.16
N VAL A 154 -0.82 -16.12 19.11
CA VAL A 154 -0.36 -15.00 19.94
C VAL A 154 -0.17 -15.52 21.37
N SER A 155 0.99 -15.26 21.95
CA SER A 155 1.16 -15.47 23.37
C SER A 155 0.36 -14.41 24.14
N VAL A 156 -0.46 -14.87 25.08
CA VAL A 156 -1.20 -13.98 25.97
C VAL A 156 -0.45 -13.93 27.28
N GLU A 157 -0.01 -12.74 27.66
CA GLU A 157 0.35 -12.49 29.04
C GLU A 157 -0.98 -12.33 29.77
N ASP A 158 -1.21 -13.14 30.82
CA ASP A 158 -2.32 -12.89 31.71
C ASP A 158 -2.02 -11.55 32.39
N ASP A 159 -2.69 -10.50 31.94
CA ASP A 159 -2.78 -9.28 32.73
C ASP A 159 -3.46 -9.68 34.04
N TYR A 160 -2.68 -9.75 35.09
CA TYR A 160 -3.27 -9.68 36.41
C TYR A 160 -4.08 -8.39 36.44
N ASP A 161 -5.36 -8.52 36.75
CA ASP A 161 -6.24 -7.38 37.02
C ASP A 161 -5.56 -6.47 38.03
N ASP A 162 -4.82 -5.49 37.57
CA ASP A 162 -4.30 -4.38 38.37
C ASP A 162 -5.41 -3.36 38.76
N TYR A 163 -6.66 -3.82 38.73
CA TYR A 163 -7.75 -3.05 39.31
C TYR A 163 -7.70 -3.25 40.80
N GLU A 164 -7.08 -2.32 41.54
CA GLU A 164 -7.26 -2.21 42.96
C GLU A 164 -8.75 -2.05 43.26
N GLU A 165 -9.33 -3.00 43.97
CA GLU A 165 -10.69 -2.89 44.49
C GLU A 165 -10.72 -1.71 45.46
N ILE A 166 -11.27 -0.59 45.03
CA ILE A 166 -11.53 0.55 45.91
C ILE A 166 -12.63 0.12 46.86
N VAL A 167 -12.26 -0.35 48.04
CA VAL A 167 -13.20 -0.59 49.11
C VAL A 167 -13.60 0.77 49.67
N ASP A 168 -14.83 1.20 49.42
CA ASP A 168 -15.43 2.43 49.98
C ASP A 168 -15.67 2.27 51.49
N ASP A 169 -14.63 2.06 52.28
CA ASP A 169 -14.73 1.93 53.72
C ASP A 169 -14.60 3.26 54.49
N ASP A 170 -14.40 4.38 53.82
CA ASP A 170 -14.23 5.70 54.46
C ASP A 170 -15.31 6.77 54.11
N LEU A 171 -16.55 6.34 53.86
CA LEU A 171 -17.67 7.28 53.97
C LEU A 171 -18.23 7.22 55.39
N GLU A 172 -17.42 7.58 56.38
CA GLU A 172 -18.01 8.12 57.63
C GLU A 172 -18.76 9.42 57.26
N LEU A 173 -20.06 9.28 57.12
CA LEU A 173 -20.97 10.44 57.07
C LEU A 173 -20.81 11.11 58.40
N ASN A 174 -20.15 12.26 58.40
CA ASN A 174 -20.07 13.15 59.53
C ASN A 174 -21.49 13.72 59.78
N ASP A 175 -22.21 13.15 60.74
CA ASP A 175 -23.56 13.54 61.12
C ASP A 175 -23.67 14.97 61.73
N ASP A 176 -22.54 15.71 61.76
CA ASP A 176 -22.50 17.08 62.31
C ASP A 176 -23.12 18.18 61.43
N TYR A 177 -23.57 17.85 60.22
CA TYR A 177 -24.23 18.84 59.34
C TYR A 177 -25.75 18.86 59.38
N LEU A 178 -26.41 18.07 60.26
CA LEU A 178 -27.87 18.00 60.29
C LEU A 178 -28.52 18.73 61.45
N GLU A 179 -27.79 19.47 62.33
CA GLU A 179 -28.35 20.14 63.50
C GLU A 179 -28.52 21.66 63.43
N GLU A 180 -28.34 22.32 62.27
CA GLU A 180 -28.47 23.79 62.17
C GLU A 180 -29.73 24.30 61.41
N GLU A 181 -30.80 23.55 61.29
CA GLU A 181 -32.07 24.11 60.77
C GLU A 181 -33.27 23.82 61.68
N LYS A 182 -33.14 24.10 62.97
CA LYS A 182 -34.31 24.25 63.85
C LYS A 182 -34.07 25.32 64.90
N GLU A 183 -34.12 26.61 64.51
CA GLU A 183 -34.52 27.72 65.37
C GLU A 183 -34.51 29.03 64.55
N ASN A 184 -35.67 29.40 63.97
CA ASN A 184 -36.30 30.72 63.98
C ASN A 184 -37.49 30.75 62.99
#